data_6236f6343df28067115bce9eaa5e9071
#
_entry.id   6236f6343df28067115bce9eaa5e9071
#
_cell.length_a   1.000
_cell.length_b   1.000
_cell.length_c   1.000
_cell.angle_alpha   90.00
_cell.angle_beta   90.00
_cell.angle_gamma   90.00
#
_symmetry.space_group_name_H-M   'P 1'
#
loop_
_entity.id
_entity.type
_entity.pdbx_description
1 polymer ?
#
loop_
_entity_poly.entity_id
_entity_poly.type
_entity_poly.pdbx_seq_one_letter_code
_entity_poly.pdbx_strand_id
1 'polypeptide(L)'
;IEELPKDETVVELPPNINITEIENPTRKFYVNGIEVVQVGERVQYYGNDGKLITESLVDYTKKNLKAQFATLNDFIKKWSEADKKSVIIKELEEQGIMLEELREEVKQKTGKDLSVFDLICHVAFDMPPLSRKERAENVKKRNYFGKYSEKARAILNAIIDKFADDGIVEIESREILKFQPFDSFGTPIEIVKE
;
A
#
# COMPACT_ATOMS: atom_id res chain seq x y z
N ILE A 1 -41.98 54.66 -8.15
CA ILE A 1 -40.91 53.80 -8.73
C ILE A 1 -39.66 54.12 -7.92
N GLU A 2 -39.38 53.30 -6.95
CA GLU A 2 -38.22 53.42 -6.08
C GLU A 2 -37.05 52.63 -6.69
N GLU A 3 -35.94 53.34 -6.98
CA GLU A 3 -34.71 52.70 -7.44
C GLU A 3 -33.97 52.07 -6.26
N LEU A 4 -33.64 50.78 -6.41
CA LEU A 4 -32.80 50.06 -5.46
C LEU A 4 -31.33 50.53 -5.59
N PRO A 5 -30.59 50.70 -4.49
CA PRO A 5 -29.18 51.08 -4.54
C PRO A 5 -28.34 49.92 -5.05
N LYS A 6 -27.50 50.17 -6.05
CA LYS A 6 -26.43 49.33 -6.49
C LYS A 6 -25.28 49.40 -5.51
N ASP A 7 -25.14 48.43 -4.66
CA ASP A 7 -23.95 48.27 -3.83
C ASP A 7 -23.03 47.24 -4.51
N GLU A 8 -22.18 47.72 -5.42
CA GLU A 8 -21.07 46.97 -5.97
C GLU A 8 -19.89 47.09 -5.01
N THR A 9 -19.81 46.24 -4.01
CA THR A 9 -18.57 46.02 -3.30
C THR A 9 -17.62 45.26 -4.19
N VAL A 10 -16.80 45.97 -4.94
CA VAL A 10 -15.61 45.40 -5.60
C VAL A 10 -14.65 44.99 -4.51
N VAL A 11 -14.58 43.67 -4.24
CA VAL A 11 -13.52 43.12 -3.41
C VAL A 11 -12.24 43.10 -4.27
N GLU A 12 -11.41 44.13 -4.10
CA GLU A 12 -10.06 44.14 -4.66
C GLU A 12 -9.26 43.01 -3.98
N LEU A 13 -8.95 41.97 -4.74
CA LEU A 13 -8.00 40.92 -4.33
C LEU A 13 -6.61 41.56 -4.21
N PRO A 14 -5.87 41.29 -3.12
CA PRO A 14 -4.52 41.82 -2.98
C PRO A 14 -3.61 41.30 -4.11
N PRO A 15 -2.77 42.16 -4.70
CA PRO A 15 -1.85 41.77 -5.76
C PRO A 15 -0.75 40.90 -5.17
N ASN A 16 -0.44 39.80 -5.86
CA ASN A 16 0.61 38.82 -5.57
C ASN A 16 0.34 37.86 -4.41
N ILE A 17 -0.63 36.97 -4.61
CA ILE A 17 -0.45 35.60 -4.14
C ILE A 17 0.14 34.86 -5.33
N ASN A 18 1.47 34.58 -5.30
CA ASN A 18 2.06 33.50 -6.07
C ASN A 18 1.43 32.23 -5.49
N ILE A 19 0.32 31.83 -6.08
CA ILE A 19 -0.17 30.47 -5.98
C ILE A 19 0.85 29.66 -6.77
N THR A 20 1.93 29.25 -6.12
CA THR A 20 2.62 28.04 -6.51
C THR A 20 1.53 27.00 -6.44
N GLU A 21 1.01 26.61 -7.59
CA GLU A 21 0.14 25.45 -7.74
C GLU A 21 0.89 24.28 -7.12
N ILE A 22 0.60 24.01 -5.85
CA ILE A 22 0.82 22.70 -5.29
C ILE A 22 -0.22 21.88 -6.05
N GLU A 23 0.19 21.34 -7.18
CA GLU A 23 -0.55 20.31 -7.88
C GLU A 23 -0.62 19.10 -6.95
N ASN A 24 -1.58 19.10 -6.04
CA ASN A 24 -2.03 17.89 -5.41
C ASN A 24 -2.64 17.06 -6.55
N PRO A 25 -1.98 15.99 -7.01
CA PRO A 25 -2.49 15.23 -8.13
C PRO A 25 -3.87 14.70 -7.77
N THR A 26 -4.87 15.23 -8.44
CA THR A 26 -6.24 14.73 -8.32
C THR A 26 -6.32 13.45 -9.14
N ARG A 27 -6.51 12.32 -8.49
CA ARG A 27 -6.70 11.02 -9.16
C ARG A 27 -8.17 10.59 -9.06
N LYS A 28 -8.69 10.03 -10.14
CA LYS A 28 -10.05 9.51 -10.22
C LYS A 28 -10.02 8.01 -10.35
N PHE A 29 -10.83 7.34 -9.54
CA PHE A 29 -11.03 5.90 -9.53
C PHE A 29 -12.51 5.58 -9.70
N TYR A 30 -12.82 4.42 -10.24
CA TYR A 30 -14.19 3.92 -10.30
C TYR A 30 -14.28 2.63 -9.51
N VAL A 31 -15.00 2.68 -8.39
CA VAL A 31 -15.17 1.55 -7.48
C VAL A 31 -16.64 1.15 -7.49
N ASN A 32 -16.94 -0.04 -7.98
CA ASN A 32 -18.33 -0.53 -8.10
C ASN A 32 -19.27 0.47 -8.83
N GLY A 33 -18.73 1.17 -9.85
CA GLY A 33 -19.48 2.17 -10.62
C GLY A 33 -19.60 3.55 -9.96
N ILE A 34 -19.03 3.77 -8.80
CA ILE A 34 -18.99 5.05 -8.09
C ILE A 34 -17.66 5.75 -8.40
N GLU A 35 -17.72 7.01 -8.82
CA GLU A 35 -16.52 7.83 -8.98
C GLU A 35 -15.99 8.23 -7.61
N VAL A 36 -14.72 7.87 -7.34
CA VAL A 36 -13.96 8.26 -6.15
C VAL A 36 -12.83 9.18 -6.59
N VAL A 37 -12.79 10.36 -6.04
CA VAL A 37 -11.77 11.36 -6.35
C VAL A 37 -10.84 11.51 -5.16
N GLN A 38 -9.55 11.25 -5.39
CA GLN A 38 -8.51 11.54 -4.41
C GLN A 38 -8.03 12.99 -4.60
N VAL A 39 -8.05 13.74 -3.51
CA VAL A 39 -7.52 15.11 -3.44
C VAL A 39 -6.53 15.17 -2.28
N GLY A 40 -5.25 15.02 -2.58
CA GLY A 40 -4.21 14.87 -1.56
C GLY A 40 -4.45 13.63 -0.68
N GLU A 41 -4.50 13.80 0.65
CA GLU A 41 -4.75 12.73 1.62
C GLU A 41 -6.24 12.40 1.82
N ARG A 42 -7.14 12.96 1.03
CA ARG A 42 -8.59 12.79 1.16
C ARG A 42 -9.19 12.16 -0.08
N VAL A 43 -10.26 11.41 0.11
CA VAL A 43 -11.09 10.87 -0.95
C VAL A 43 -12.49 11.46 -0.88
N GLN A 44 -13.07 11.72 -2.05
CA GLN A 44 -14.41 12.26 -2.20
C GLN A 44 -15.22 11.33 -3.12
N TYR A 45 -16.42 10.99 -2.70
CA TYR A 45 -17.33 10.16 -3.49
C TYR A 45 -18.79 10.41 -3.07
N TYR A 46 -19.73 10.03 -3.91
CA TYR A 46 -21.15 10.10 -3.58
C TYR A 46 -21.61 8.81 -2.90
N GLY A 47 -22.20 8.94 -1.74
CA GLY A 47 -22.86 7.85 -1.04
C GLY A 47 -24.14 7.38 -1.73
N ASN A 48 -24.69 6.26 -1.28
CA ASN A 48 -25.94 5.71 -1.81
C ASN A 48 -27.15 6.65 -1.63
N ASP A 49 -27.06 7.60 -0.71
CA ASP A 49 -28.06 8.64 -0.46
C ASP A 49 -27.85 9.91 -1.33
N GLY A 50 -26.88 9.87 -2.26
CA GLY A 50 -26.53 10.97 -3.16
C GLY A 50 -25.77 12.12 -2.49
N LYS A 51 -25.34 11.98 -1.23
CA LYS A 51 -24.52 13.00 -0.56
C LYS A 51 -23.04 12.82 -0.86
N LEU A 52 -22.36 13.95 -1.03
CA LEU A 52 -20.91 13.95 -1.16
C LEU A 52 -20.26 13.61 0.20
N ILE A 53 -19.49 12.54 0.22
CA ILE A 53 -18.70 12.10 1.36
C ILE A 53 -17.25 12.51 1.12
N THR A 54 -16.62 13.08 2.15
CA THR A 54 -15.19 13.39 2.16
C THR A 54 -14.59 12.77 3.42
N GLU A 55 -13.67 11.84 3.25
CA GLU A 55 -12.98 11.18 4.37
C GLU A 55 -11.47 11.06 4.08
N SER A 56 -10.66 10.73 5.10
CA SER A 56 -9.24 10.47 4.89
C SER A 56 -9.04 9.19 4.06
N LEU A 57 -7.91 9.12 3.33
CA LEU A 57 -7.56 7.92 2.57
C LEU A 57 -7.43 6.69 3.49
N VAL A 58 -6.89 6.89 4.70
CA VAL A 58 -6.75 5.83 5.73
C VAL A 58 -8.13 5.31 6.16
N ASP A 59 -9.08 6.20 6.50
CA ASP A 59 -10.42 5.79 6.96
C ASP A 59 -11.20 5.09 5.83
N TYR A 60 -11.14 5.63 4.62
CA TYR A 60 -11.72 5.02 3.42
C TYR A 60 -11.18 3.60 3.21
N THR A 61 -9.86 3.45 3.23
CA THR A 61 -9.20 2.17 3.04
C THR A 61 -9.51 1.19 4.17
N LYS A 62 -9.46 1.64 5.43
CA LYS A 62 -9.80 0.81 6.60
C LYS A 62 -11.22 0.26 6.52
N LYS A 63 -12.18 1.10 6.13
CA LYS A 63 -13.59 0.73 5.97
C LYS A 63 -13.76 -0.33 4.87
N ASN A 64 -13.14 -0.13 3.70
CA ASN A 64 -13.24 -1.05 2.57
C ASN A 64 -12.53 -2.39 2.86
N LEU A 65 -11.36 -2.38 3.49
CA LEU A 65 -10.66 -3.59 3.91
C LEU A 65 -11.45 -4.38 4.95
N LYS A 66 -12.07 -3.72 5.93
CA LYS A 66 -12.93 -4.40 6.94
C LYS A 66 -14.23 -4.94 6.36
N ALA A 67 -14.73 -4.37 5.29
CA ALA A 67 -15.88 -4.93 4.57
C ALA A 67 -15.51 -6.25 3.86
N GLN A 68 -14.26 -6.43 3.44
CA GLN A 68 -13.77 -7.64 2.79
C GLN A 68 -13.28 -8.68 3.81
N PHE A 69 -12.59 -8.23 4.84
CA PHE A 69 -11.98 -9.06 5.87
C PHE A 69 -12.50 -8.62 7.25
N ALA A 70 -13.45 -9.38 7.78
CA ALA A 70 -14.03 -9.08 9.09
C ALA A 70 -12.97 -9.09 10.21
N THR A 71 -11.99 -9.99 10.10
CA THR A 71 -10.90 -10.16 11.07
C THR A 71 -9.52 -10.20 10.42
N LEU A 72 -8.48 -9.94 11.22
CA LEU A 72 -7.09 -10.14 10.80
C LEU A 72 -6.83 -11.58 10.35
N ASN A 73 -7.44 -12.57 11.00
CA ASN A 73 -7.28 -13.98 10.64
C ASN A 73 -7.84 -14.29 9.25
N ASP A 74 -8.97 -13.68 8.87
CA ASP A 74 -9.54 -13.83 7.53
C ASP A 74 -8.58 -13.29 6.46
N PHE A 75 -7.98 -12.15 6.71
CA PHE A 75 -6.97 -11.58 5.83
C PHE A 75 -5.72 -12.48 5.75
N ILE A 76 -5.16 -12.90 6.90
CA ILE A 76 -3.98 -13.79 6.94
C ILE A 76 -4.25 -15.09 6.19
N LYS A 77 -5.44 -15.67 6.36
CA LYS A 77 -5.83 -16.89 5.66
C LYS A 77 -5.81 -16.69 4.15
N LYS A 78 -6.54 -15.70 3.63
CA LYS A 78 -6.55 -15.38 2.20
C LYS A 78 -5.14 -15.09 1.67
N TRP A 79 -4.35 -14.32 2.41
CA TRP A 79 -2.97 -14.00 2.04
C TRP A 79 -2.11 -15.25 1.96
N SER A 80 -2.22 -16.17 2.93
CA SER A 80 -1.40 -17.38 3.00
C SER A 80 -1.78 -18.40 1.93
N GLU A 81 -3.07 -18.52 1.60
CA GLU A 81 -3.59 -19.46 0.62
C GLU A 81 -3.30 -19.06 -0.83
N ALA A 82 -2.99 -17.79 -1.08
CA ALA A 82 -2.70 -17.34 -2.44
C ALA A 82 -1.32 -17.82 -2.90
N ASP A 83 -1.27 -18.45 -4.08
CA ASP A 83 -0.03 -18.87 -4.73
C ASP A 83 0.89 -17.68 -5.03
N LYS A 84 0.30 -16.57 -5.48
CA LYS A 84 1.00 -15.31 -5.75
C LYS A 84 0.34 -14.17 -5.00
N LYS A 85 1.13 -13.40 -4.26
CA LYS A 85 0.66 -12.23 -3.49
C LYS A 85 0.27 -11.07 -4.40
N SER A 86 0.91 -10.96 -5.56
CA SER A 86 0.56 -10.01 -6.61
C SER A 86 -0.91 -10.12 -7.07
N VAL A 87 -1.50 -11.32 -7.04
CA VAL A 87 -2.92 -11.52 -7.37
C VAL A 87 -3.83 -10.84 -6.35
N ILE A 88 -3.55 -11.01 -5.04
CA ILE A 88 -4.33 -10.37 -3.98
C ILE A 88 -4.17 -8.85 -4.04
N ILE A 89 -2.95 -8.37 -4.25
CA ILE A 89 -2.66 -6.95 -4.38
C ILE A 89 -3.52 -6.36 -5.49
N LYS A 90 -3.52 -6.98 -6.66
CA LYS A 90 -4.32 -6.54 -7.80
C LYS A 90 -5.83 -6.60 -7.53
N GLU A 91 -6.32 -7.66 -6.89
CA GLU A 91 -7.73 -7.74 -6.48
C GLU A 91 -8.14 -6.57 -5.57
N LEU A 92 -7.29 -6.20 -4.62
CA LEU A 92 -7.54 -5.08 -3.71
C LEU A 92 -7.55 -3.74 -4.45
N GLU A 93 -6.62 -3.54 -5.39
CA GLU A 93 -6.56 -2.33 -6.22
C GLU A 93 -7.79 -2.23 -7.13
N GLU A 94 -8.23 -3.32 -7.76
CA GLU A 94 -9.45 -3.38 -8.56
C GLU A 94 -10.72 -3.07 -7.74
N GLN A 95 -10.68 -3.33 -6.44
CA GLN A 95 -11.76 -2.99 -5.50
C GLN A 95 -11.62 -1.57 -4.91
N GLY A 96 -10.69 -0.78 -5.44
CA GLY A 96 -10.51 0.63 -5.08
C GLY A 96 -9.66 0.88 -3.85
N ILE A 97 -8.85 -0.10 -3.42
CA ILE A 97 -7.85 0.11 -2.40
C ILE A 97 -6.62 0.76 -3.04
N MET A 98 -6.36 2.01 -2.74
CA MET A 98 -5.25 2.80 -3.27
C MET A 98 -3.97 2.50 -2.46
N LEU A 99 -3.35 1.34 -2.74
CA LEU A 99 -2.26 0.80 -1.91
C LEU A 99 -1.00 1.66 -1.96
N GLU A 100 -0.64 2.20 -3.12
CA GLU A 100 0.57 3.01 -3.27
C GLU A 100 0.44 4.35 -2.55
N GLU A 101 -0.68 5.03 -2.72
CA GLU A 101 -0.97 6.30 -2.06
C GLU A 101 -1.03 6.13 -0.54
N LEU A 102 -1.68 5.06 -0.08
CA LEU A 102 -1.76 4.70 1.33
C LEU A 102 -0.37 4.43 1.93
N ARG A 103 0.48 3.74 1.18
CA ARG A 103 1.86 3.44 1.59
C ARG A 103 2.68 4.71 1.76
N GLU A 104 2.58 5.64 0.81
CA GLU A 104 3.27 6.93 0.90
C GLU A 104 2.77 7.75 2.09
N GLU A 105 1.45 7.81 2.33
CA GLU A 105 0.88 8.51 3.48
C GLU A 105 1.37 7.92 4.81
N VAL A 106 1.31 6.59 4.96
CA VAL A 106 1.79 5.91 6.17
C VAL A 106 3.29 6.09 6.35
N LYS A 107 4.08 6.04 5.26
CA LYS A 107 5.52 6.29 5.29
C LYS A 107 5.86 7.70 5.76
N GLN A 108 5.13 8.71 5.29
CA GLN A 108 5.31 10.10 5.76
C GLN A 108 5.01 10.24 7.25
N LYS A 109 3.96 9.59 7.74
CA LYS A 109 3.53 9.66 9.15
C LYS A 109 4.42 8.84 10.10
N THR A 110 4.89 7.68 9.68
CA THR A 110 5.62 6.74 10.54
C THR A 110 7.12 6.70 10.32
N GLY A 111 7.60 7.25 9.20
CA GLY A 111 8.99 7.13 8.73
C GLY A 111 9.35 5.71 8.27
N LYS A 112 8.40 4.79 8.15
CA LYS A 112 8.64 3.37 7.86
C LYS A 112 8.09 2.98 6.49
N ASP A 113 8.89 2.28 5.71
CA ASP A 113 8.46 1.66 4.47
C ASP A 113 7.91 0.25 4.74
N LEU A 114 6.57 0.13 4.71
CA LEU A 114 5.86 -1.09 5.01
C LEU A 114 5.69 -1.96 3.76
N SER A 115 5.68 -3.29 3.95
CA SER A 115 5.17 -4.19 2.91
C SER A 115 3.65 -4.00 2.77
N VAL A 116 3.06 -4.40 1.63
CA VAL A 116 1.59 -4.38 1.46
C VAL A 116 0.89 -5.16 2.57
N PHE A 117 1.44 -6.30 2.98
CA PHE A 117 0.92 -7.09 4.10
C PHE A 117 0.90 -6.28 5.41
N ASP A 118 2.03 -5.66 5.76
CA ASP A 118 2.16 -4.88 7.01
C ASP A 118 1.33 -3.61 6.97
N LEU A 119 1.22 -2.99 5.80
CA LEU A 119 0.38 -1.82 5.57
C LEU A 119 -1.10 -2.14 5.84
N ILE A 120 -1.61 -3.23 5.28
CA ILE A 120 -2.98 -3.68 5.52
C ILE A 120 -3.19 -4.05 6.99
N CYS A 121 -2.27 -4.79 7.60
CA CYS A 121 -2.34 -5.13 9.02
C CYS A 121 -2.37 -3.87 9.90
N HIS A 122 -1.57 -2.86 9.58
CA HIS A 122 -1.51 -1.61 10.32
C HIS A 122 -2.80 -0.80 10.18
N VAL A 123 -3.24 -0.56 8.93
CA VAL A 123 -4.37 0.33 8.64
C VAL A 123 -5.71 -0.30 9.02
N ALA A 124 -5.95 -1.56 8.65
CA ALA A 124 -7.25 -2.20 8.88
C ALA A 124 -7.39 -2.80 10.28
N PHE A 125 -6.31 -3.29 10.86
CA PHE A 125 -6.36 -4.09 12.11
C PHE A 125 -5.56 -3.47 13.25
N ASP A 126 -5.14 -2.22 13.11
CA ASP A 126 -4.45 -1.44 14.15
C ASP A 126 -3.16 -2.12 14.67
N MET A 127 -2.49 -2.93 13.82
CA MET A 127 -1.24 -3.57 14.18
C MET A 127 -0.08 -2.56 14.17
N PRO A 128 0.93 -2.73 15.03
CA PRO A 128 2.11 -1.87 14.99
C PRO A 128 2.77 -1.88 13.61
N PRO A 129 3.17 -0.70 13.07
CA PRO A 129 3.80 -0.63 11.75
C PRO A 129 5.19 -1.25 11.79
N LEU A 130 5.41 -2.29 10.99
CA LEU A 130 6.69 -2.96 10.79
C LEU A 130 7.22 -2.66 9.39
N SER A 131 8.40 -2.06 9.30
CA SER A 131 9.09 -1.92 8.02
C SER A 131 9.49 -3.29 7.46
N ARG A 132 9.69 -3.34 6.13
CA ARG A 132 10.19 -4.58 5.47
C ARG A 132 11.49 -5.08 6.10
N LYS A 133 12.40 -4.16 6.44
CA LYS A 133 13.68 -4.48 7.09
C LYS A 133 13.47 -5.05 8.50
N GLU A 134 12.65 -4.41 9.33
CA GLU A 134 12.33 -4.93 10.67
C GLU A 134 11.69 -6.33 10.61
N ARG A 135 10.79 -6.57 9.63
CA ARG A 135 10.19 -7.88 9.42
C ARG A 135 11.22 -8.93 9.02
N ALA A 136 12.10 -8.62 8.07
CA ALA A 136 13.19 -9.49 7.64
C ALA A 136 14.12 -9.87 8.80
N GLU A 137 14.54 -8.88 9.59
CA GLU A 137 15.36 -9.10 10.78
C GLU A 137 14.64 -9.99 11.82
N ASN A 138 13.36 -9.77 12.06
CA ASN A 138 12.59 -10.57 12.99
C ASN A 138 12.50 -12.04 12.55
N VAL A 139 12.38 -12.32 11.25
CA VAL A 139 12.41 -13.68 10.70
C VAL A 139 13.79 -14.31 10.93
N LYS A 140 14.88 -13.59 10.65
CA LYS A 140 16.25 -14.08 10.86
C LYS A 140 16.54 -14.37 12.34
N LYS A 141 16.13 -13.48 13.25
CA LYS A 141 16.30 -13.65 14.70
C LYS A 141 15.60 -14.89 15.27
N ARG A 142 14.46 -15.29 14.68
CA ARG A 142 13.72 -16.50 15.11
C ARG A 142 14.37 -17.82 14.69
N ASN A 143 15.44 -17.75 13.92
CA ASN A 143 16.23 -18.92 13.47
C ASN A 143 15.40 -20.08 12.86
N TYR A 144 14.33 -19.76 12.14
CA TYR A 144 13.49 -20.77 11.49
C TYR A 144 14.25 -21.66 10.51
N PHE A 145 15.35 -21.15 9.96
CA PHE A 145 16.16 -21.85 8.95
C PHE A 145 17.23 -22.73 9.55
N GLY A 146 17.39 -22.78 10.88
CA GLY A 146 18.43 -23.59 11.55
C GLY A 146 18.37 -25.08 11.24
N LYS A 147 17.22 -25.59 10.82
CA LYS A 147 17.01 -27.00 10.46
C LYS A 147 17.47 -27.40 9.05
N TYR A 148 17.79 -26.42 8.20
CA TYR A 148 18.19 -26.66 6.81
C TYR A 148 19.72 -26.73 6.67
N SER A 149 20.19 -27.23 5.52
CA SER A 149 21.62 -27.23 5.16
C SER A 149 22.21 -25.83 5.16
N GLU A 150 23.53 -25.70 5.26
CA GLU A 150 24.21 -24.40 5.23
C GLU A 150 23.91 -23.65 3.93
N LYS A 151 23.92 -24.36 2.79
CA LYS A 151 23.61 -23.78 1.48
C LYS A 151 22.15 -23.32 1.40
N ALA A 152 21.21 -24.15 1.84
CA ALA A 152 19.78 -23.77 1.87
C ALA A 152 19.53 -22.57 2.79
N ARG A 153 20.19 -22.51 3.95
CA ARG A 153 20.11 -21.33 4.84
C ARG A 153 20.63 -20.05 4.18
N ALA A 154 21.74 -20.15 3.46
CA ALA A 154 22.30 -19.00 2.74
C ALA A 154 21.34 -18.50 1.67
N ILE A 155 20.73 -19.40 0.89
CA ILE A 155 19.72 -19.07 -0.12
C ILE A 155 18.50 -18.42 0.53
N LEU A 156 17.94 -19.00 1.59
CA LEU A 156 16.76 -18.47 2.29
C LEU A 156 17.04 -17.09 2.90
N ASN A 157 18.22 -16.87 3.46
CA ASN A 157 18.61 -15.55 3.96
C ASN A 157 18.71 -14.53 2.82
N ALA A 158 19.27 -14.91 1.67
CA ALA A 158 19.34 -14.05 0.50
C ALA A 158 17.94 -13.66 -0.03
N ILE A 159 16.97 -14.58 0.01
CA ILE A 159 15.56 -14.30 -0.31
C ILE A 159 14.97 -13.28 0.67
N ILE A 160 15.23 -13.44 1.97
CA ILE A 160 14.76 -12.50 2.99
C ILE A 160 15.38 -11.12 2.83
N ASP A 161 16.66 -11.04 2.48
CA ASP A 161 17.34 -9.77 2.19
C ASP A 161 16.73 -9.09 0.95
N LYS A 162 16.49 -9.86 -0.10
CA LYS A 162 15.84 -9.35 -1.31
C LYS A 162 14.41 -8.85 -1.03
N PHE A 163 13.65 -9.56 -0.18
CA PHE A 163 12.36 -9.07 0.28
C PHE A 163 12.46 -7.73 1.03
N ALA A 164 13.48 -7.59 1.89
CA ALA A 164 13.70 -6.35 2.65
C ALA A 164 13.96 -5.15 1.74
N ASP A 165 14.68 -5.36 0.64
CA ASP A 165 15.06 -4.31 -0.30
C ASP A 165 13.97 -4.01 -1.33
N ASP A 166 13.46 -5.04 -2.02
CA ASP A 166 12.61 -4.88 -3.20
C ASP A 166 11.11 -5.20 -2.93
N GLY A 167 10.81 -6.02 -1.93
CA GLY A 167 9.44 -6.40 -1.57
C GLY A 167 9.01 -7.76 -2.10
N ILE A 168 7.73 -8.11 -1.84
CA ILE A 168 7.22 -9.48 -2.08
C ILE A 168 6.99 -9.76 -3.57
N VAL A 169 6.53 -8.78 -4.33
CA VAL A 169 6.16 -8.98 -5.75
C VAL A 169 7.40 -9.33 -6.57
N GLU A 170 8.52 -8.69 -6.28
CA GLU A 170 9.78 -8.91 -6.99
C GLU A 170 10.34 -10.31 -6.75
N ILE A 171 10.12 -10.88 -5.57
CA ILE A 171 10.63 -12.21 -5.21
C ILE A 171 9.70 -13.38 -5.61
N GLU A 172 8.48 -13.10 -6.07
CA GLU A 172 7.53 -14.15 -6.52
C GLU A 172 7.94 -14.80 -7.84
N SER A 173 8.73 -14.11 -8.65
CA SER A 173 9.21 -14.66 -9.92
C SER A 173 10.45 -15.52 -9.71
N ARG A 174 10.44 -16.75 -10.25
CA ARG A 174 11.62 -17.60 -10.28
C ARG A 174 12.78 -17.01 -11.09
N GLU A 175 12.52 -16.03 -11.90
CA GLU A 175 13.53 -15.30 -12.68
C GLU A 175 14.58 -14.63 -11.77
N ILE A 176 14.20 -14.26 -10.54
CA ILE A 176 15.12 -13.68 -9.55
C ILE A 176 16.33 -14.60 -9.27
N LEU A 177 16.15 -15.91 -9.37
CA LEU A 177 17.20 -16.90 -9.14
C LEU A 177 18.31 -16.86 -10.20
N LYS A 178 18.12 -16.13 -11.30
CA LYS A 178 19.13 -15.94 -12.35
C LYS A 178 20.06 -14.76 -12.10
N PHE A 179 19.75 -13.92 -11.10
CA PHE A 179 20.47 -12.68 -10.80
C PHE A 179 21.19 -12.77 -9.45
N GLN A 180 22.12 -11.83 -9.22
CA GLN A 180 22.78 -11.72 -7.93
C GLN A 180 21.78 -11.45 -6.79
N PRO A 181 22.00 -12.06 -5.61
CA PRO A 181 23.14 -12.94 -5.25
C PRO A 181 22.91 -14.42 -5.56
N PHE A 182 21.78 -14.81 -6.17
CA PHE A 182 21.35 -16.20 -6.29
C PHE A 182 22.19 -16.99 -7.30
N ASP A 183 22.67 -16.35 -8.37
CA ASP A 183 23.52 -16.97 -9.39
C ASP A 183 24.80 -17.60 -8.80
N SER A 184 25.28 -17.07 -7.69
CA SER A 184 26.44 -17.62 -6.95
C SER A 184 26.16 -18.95 -6.26
N PHE A 185 24.89 -19.31 -6.02
CA PHE A 185 24.50 -20.58 -5.39
C PHE A 185 24.31 -21.71 -6.40
N GLY A 186 24.28 -21.43 -7.69
CA GLY A 186 24.10 -22.40 -8.77
C GLY A 186 22.99 -22.01 -9.75
N THR A 187 22.60 -22.95 -10.59
CA THR A 187 21.48 -22.73 -11.51
C THR A 187 20.14 -22.69 -10.76
N PRO A 188 19.10 -22.02 -11.31
CA PRO A 188 17.77 -22.00 -10.68
C PRO A 188 17.20 -23.38 -10.34
N ILE A 189 17.52 -24.40 -11.15
CA ILE A 189 17.07 -25.79 -10.91
C ILE A 189 17.78 -26.40 -9.71
N GLU A 190 19.07 -26.11 -9.54
CA GLU A 190 19.84 -26.59 -8.38
C GLU A 190 19.42 -25.89 -7.11
N ILE A 191 19.16 -24.57 -7.16
CA ILE A 191 18.69 -23.77 -6.03
C ILE A 191 17.34 -24.28 -5.50
N VAL A 192 16.40 -24.63 -6.39
CA VAL A 192 15.06 -25.09 -6.00
C VAL A 192 15.08 -26.51 -5.42
N LYS A 193 16.12 -27.28 -5.65
CA LYS A 193 16.25 -28.65 -5.11
C LYS A 193 16.86 -28.71 -3.70
N GLU A 194 17.50 -27.64 -3.24
CA GLU A 194 18.04 -27.51 -1.88
C GLU A 194 16.95 -27.31 -0.84
#